data_bfea74b4dd9a206925798ebbc65eb605
#
_entry.id   bfea74b4dd9a206925798ebbc65eb605
#
_cell.length_a   1.000
_cell.length_b   1.000
_cell.length_c   1.000
_cell.angle_alpha   90.00
_cell.angle_beta   90.00
_cell.angle_gamma   90.00
#
_symmetry.space_group_name_H-M   'P 1'
#
loop_
_entity.id
_entity.type
_entity.pdbx_description
1 polymer ?
#
loop_
_entity_poly.entity_id
_entity_poly.type
_entity_poly.pdbx_seq_one_letter_code
_entity_poly.pdbx_strand_id
1 'polypeptide(L)'
;MLLPYAHCHLASHKFPAEEIDALLLRAKENNIHRMVTLATSLEDIPHNIALTEQHDNVFSALGIHPCDVHQTPENFLSQLRDYAQHPKCVAIGETGLDYFHPAPDGWTDEAYHLRQRDYLRQHFQLAAELGKNIVIHTRDPTGKQSLDDAVAIYSEFSDKVTAVFHCFLGPRENAKAILDLGGYLSYTGIATFKKATDTLDAAVHTPDDRIMVETDSPY
;
A
#
# COMPACT_ATOMS: atom_id res chain seq x y z
N MET A 1 -3.94 16.37 -17.58
CA MET A 1 -3.02 16.03 -16.46
C MET A 1 -2.86 14.51 -16.47
N LEU A 2 -1.64 14.00 -16.58
CA LEU A 2 -1.36 12.56 -16.55
C LEU A 2 -1.42 12.14 -15.08
N LEU A 3 -2.44 11.37 -14.69
CA LEU A 3 -2.55 10.85 -13.34
C LEU A 3 -1.65 9.60 -13.23
N PRO A 4 -0.65 9.57 -12.34
CA PRO A 4 0.00 8.32 -12.01
C PRO A 4 -1.00 7.43 -11.28
N TYR A 5 -1.06 6.17 -11.67
CA TYR A 5 -1.91 5.17 -11.05
C TYR A 5 -1.18 4.57 -9.85
N ALA A 6 -1.73 4.74 -8.65
CA ALA A 6 -0.95 4.61 -7.44
C ALA A 6 -0.79 3.18 -6.91
N HIS A 7 -1.73 2.23 -7.23
CA HIS A 7 -1.72 0.91 -6.59
C HIS A 7 -2.44 -0.15 -7.43
N CYS A 8 -1.71 -1.21 -7.76
CA CYS A 8 -2.22 -2.44 -8.37
C CYS A 8 -1.26 -3.60 -8.07
N HIS A 9 -1.70 -4.84 -8.28
CA HIS A 9 -0.91 -6.05 -8.07
C HIS A 9 -0.74 -6.81 -9.39
N LEU A 10 0.08 -6.28 -10.30
CA LEU A 10 0.31 -6.88 -11.63
C LEU A 10 0.96 -8.27 -11.56
N ALA A 11 1.74 -8.55 -10.50
CA ALA A 11 2.35 -9.85 -10.26
C ALA A 11 1.38 -10.88 -9.62
N SER A 12 0.13 -10.51 -9.35
CA SER A 12 -0.85 -11.43 -8.78
C SER A 12 -1.12 -12.61 -9.73
N HIS A 13 -1.22 -13.82 -9.16
CA HIS A 13 -1.61 -15.03 -9.89
C HIS A 13 -3.00 -14.94 -10.57
N LYS A 14 -3.80 -13.93 -10.24
CA LYS A 14 -5.08 -13.65 -10.88
C LYS A 14 -4.93 -12.99 -12.26
N PHE A 15 -3.74 -12.47 -12.57
CA PHE A 15 -3.38 -11.97 -13.90
C PHE A 15 -2.47 -12.97 -14.59
N PRO A 16 -2.93 -13.64 -15.66
CA PRO A 16 -2.04 -14.46 -16.49
C PRO A 16 -0.90 -13.62 -17.06
N ALA A 17 0.33 -14.15 -17.00
CA ALA A 17 1.51 -13.39 -17.44
C ALA A 17 1.40 -12.94 -18.91
N GLU A 18 0.77 -13.76 -19.77
CA GLU A 18 0.52 -13.47 -21.19
C GLU A 18 -0.49 -12.34 -21.43
N GLU A 19 -1.26 -11.95 -20.42
CA GLU A 19 -2.24 -10.88 -20.51
C GLU A 19 -1.71 -9.51 -20.07
N ILE A 20 -0.54 -9.45 -19.44
CA ILE A 20 0.01 -8.20 -18.87
C ILE A 20 0.19 -7.12 -19.94
N ASP A 21 0.76 -7.45 -21.10
CA ASP A 21 0.94 -6.50 -22.22
C ASP A 21 -0.40 -5.90 -22.68
N ALA A 22 -1.43 -6.74 -22.82
CA ALA A 22 -2.76 -6.32 -23.22
C ALA A 22 -3.42 -5.45 -22.13
N LEU A 23 -3.18 -5.75 -20.83
CA LEU A 23 -3.65 -4.96 -19.71
C LEU A 23 -3.00 -3.57 -19.72
N LEU A 24 -1.69 -3.50 -19.88
CA LEU A 24 -0.95 -2.25 -19.96
C LEU A 24 -1.37 -1.38 -21.16
N LEU A 25 -1.66 -2.02 -22.29
CA LEU A 25 -2.19 -1.33 -23.48
C LEU A 25 -3.58 -0.72 -23.18
N ARG A 26 -4.51 -1.48 -22.60
CA ARG A 26 -5.85 -0.97 -22.20
C ARG A 26 -5.73 0.17 -21.19
N ALA A 27 -4.82 0.07 -20.23
CA ALA A 27 -4.56 1.15 -19.28
C ALA A 27 -4.12 2.43 -20.00
N LYS A 28 -3.18 2.33 -20.93
CA LYS A 28 -2.71 3.44 -21.75
C LYS A 28 -3.81 4.08 -22.59
N GLU A 29 -4.69 3.28 -23.20
CA GLU A 29 -5.86 3.74 -23.95
C GLU A 29 -6.85 4.54 -23.07
N ASN A 30 -6.84 4.27 -21.76
CA ASN A 30 -7.62 5.00 -20.77
C ASN A 30 -6.80 6.09 -20.04
N ASN A 31 -5.73 6.58 -20.65
CA ASN A 31 -4.86 7.65 -20.14
C ASN A 31 -4.08 7.32 -18.85
N ILE A 32 -3.92 6.04 -18.50
CA ILE A 32 -3.05 5.58 -17.42
C ILE A 32 -1.68 5.28 -18.03
N HIS A 33 -0.71 6.15 -17.78
CA HIS A 33 0.60 6.07 -18.42
C HIS A 33 1.72 5.60 -17.49
N ARG A 34 1.46 5.52 -16.18
CA ARG A 34 2.39 5.01 -15.17
C ARG A 34 1.62 4.25 -14.11
N MET A 35 2.17 3.12 -13.67
CA MET A 35 1.56 2.27 -12.64
C MET A 35 2.61 1.87 -11.62
N VAL A 36 2.16 1.71 -10.37
CA VAL A 36 2.96 1.10 -9.30
C VAL A 36 2.36 -0.25 -8.98
N THR A 37 3.13 -1.32 -9.22
CA THR A 37 2.78 -2.68 -8.80
C THR A 37 3.32 -2.95 -7.40
N LEU A 38 2.51 -3.56 -6.54
CA LEU A 38 2.89 -3.79 -5.16
C LEU A 38 3.18 -5.27 -4.89
N ALA A 39 4.28 -5.50 -4.16
CA ALA A 39 4.57 -6.78 -3.56
C ALA A 39 3.93 -6.86 -2.17
N THR A 40 3.53 -8.07 -1.80
CA THR A 40 2.89 -8.38 -0.51
C THR A 40 3.71 -9.35 0.34
N SER A 41 4.70 -10.02 -0.27
CA SER A 41 5.55 -11.02 0.38
C SER A 41 6.96 -11.03 -0.21
N LEU A 42 7.92 -11.67 0.47
CA LEU A 42 9.26 -11.89 -0.10
C LEU A 42 9.24 -12.75 -1.36
N GLU A 43 8.25 -13.61 -1.49
CA GLU A 43 8.14 -14.54 -2.61
C GLU A 43 7.73 -13.83 -3.91
N ASP A 44 6.86 -12.82 -3.85
CA ASP A 44 6.37 -12.12 -5.04
C ASP A 44 7.23 -10.89 -5.42
N ILE A 45 8.16 -10.45 -4.58
CA ILE A 45 9.09 -9.35 -4.88
C ILE A 45 9.83 -9.54 -6.20
N PRO A 46 10.47 -10.72 -6.48
CA PRO A 46 11.18 -10.92 -7.75
C PRO A 46 10.29 -10.78 -8.98
N HIS A 47 9.02 -11.20 -8.89
CA HIS A 47 8.06 -11.08 -9.99
C HIS A 47 7.69 -9.60 -10.24
N ASN A 48 7.49 -8.82 -9.17
CA ASN A 48 7.24 -7.38 -9.28
C ASN A 48 8.44 -6.65 -9.89
N ILE A 49 9.68 -6.98 -9.50
CA ILE A 49 10.90 -6.41 -10.10
C ILE A 49 10.97 -6.75 -11.60
N ALA A 50 10.78 -8.03 -11.98
CA ALA A 50 10.82 -8.45 -13.37
C ALA A 50 9.82 -7.67 -14.24
N LEU A 51 8.61 -7.38 -13.75
CA LEU A 51 7.64 -6.55 -14.45
C LEU A 51 8.15 -5.12 -14.66
N THR A 52 8.83 -4.54 -13.67
CA THR A 52 9.40 -3.19 -13.81
C THR A 52 10.54 -3.15 -14.81
N GLU A 53 11.34 -4.22 -14.95
CA GLU A 53 12.42 -4.33 -15.92
C GLU A 53 11.89 -4.49 -17.34
N GLN A 54 10.78 -5.21 -17.53
CA GLN A 54 10.15 -5.44 -18.82
C GLN A 54 9.37 -4.24 -19.36
N HIS A 55 8.85 -3.37 -18.47
CA HIS A 55 7.95 -2.28 -18.85
C HIS A 55 8.41 -0.94 -18.26
N ASP A 56 8.77 0.01 -19.11
CA ASP A 56 9.32 1.31 -18.71
C ASP A 56 8.35 2.16 -17.85
N ASN A 57 7.06 1.95 -18.01
CA ASN A 57 6.00 2.68 -17.33
C ASN A 57 5.49 1.98 -16.05
N VAL A 58 6.08 0.85 -15.67
CA VAL A 58 5.77 0.13 -14.43
C VAL A 58 6.88 0.37 -13.42
N PHE A 59 6.47 0.74 -12.21
CA PHE A 59 7.30 0.93 -11.02
C PHE A 59 6.83 -0.05 -9.94
N SER A 60 7.61 -0.25 -8.89
CA SER A 60 7.22 -1.12 -7.77
C SER A 60 7.24 -0.42 -6.43
N ALA A 61 6.40 -0.89 -5.53
CA ALA A 61 6.56 -0.75 -4.09
C ALA A 61 6.72 -2.15 -3.51
N LEU A 62 7.68 -2.32 -2.60
CA LEU A 62 8.09 -3.62 -2.10
C LEU A 62 7.95 -3.67 -0.58
N GLY A 63 7.20 -4.65 -0.08
CA GLY A 63 6.92 -4.79 1.35
C GLY A 63 6.33 -6.15 1.71
N ILE A 64 5.92 -6.26 2.97
CA ILE A 64 5.23 -7.43 3.52
C ILE A 64 3.85 -6.99 3.98
N HIS A 65 2.82 -7.55 3.34
CA HIS A 65 1.43 -7.30 3.70
C HIS A 65 1.13 -7.79 5.14
N PRO A 66 0.29 -7.10 5.91
CA PRO A 66 -0.01 -7.50 7.28
C PRO A 66 -0.55 -8.95 7.41
N CYS A 67 -1.24 -9.45 6.41
CA CYS A 67 -1.72 -10.85 6.42
C CYS A 67 -0.60 -11.89 6.25
N ASP A 68 0.59 -11.50 5.79
CA ASP A 68 1.71 -12.42 5.53
C ASP A 68 2.82 -12.38 6.62
N VAL A 69 2.69 -11.50 7.62
CA VAL A 69 3.71 -11.33 8.67
C VAL A 69 3.94 -12.60 9.50
N HIS A 70 2.92 -13.47 9.63
CA HIS A 70 3.00 -14.70 10.44
C HIS A 70 3.96 -15.74 9.85
N GLN A 71 4.11 -15.79 8.53
CA GLN A 71 4.96 -16.73 7.79
C GLN A 71 6.27 -16.10 7.33
N THR A 72 6.40 -14.78 7.47
CA THR A 72 7.61 -14.07 7.06
C THR A 72 8.73 -14.24 8.09
N PRO A 73 9.96 -14.61 7.68
CA PRO A 73 11.08 -14.78 8.59
C PRO A 73 11.50 -13.45 9.22
N GLU A 74 12.00 -13.49 10.46
CA GLU A 74 12.39 -12.27 11.19
C GLU A 74 13.51 -11.46 10.53
N ASN A 75 14.34 -12.10 9.71
CA ASN A 75 15.44 -11.44 8.99
C ASN A 75 15.00 -10.87 7.62
N PHE A 76 13.70 -10.71 7.36
CA PHE A 76 13.16 -10.24 6.08
C PHE A 76 13.72 -8.88 5.65
N LEU A 77 14.03 -8.00 6.60
CA LEU A 77 14.51 -6.65 6.32
C LEU A 77 15.79 -6.61 5.49
N SER A 78 16.71 -7.56 5.66
CA SER A 78 17.94 -7.58 4.88
C SER A 78 17.65 -7.86 3.40
N GLN A 79 16.76 -8.83 3.12
CA GLN A 79 16.35 -9.16 1.77
C GLN A 79 15.54 -8.01 1.15
N LEU A 80 14.58 -7.46 1.90
CA LEU A 80 13.77 -6.34 1.44
C LEU A 80 14.64 -5.10 1.13
N ARG A 81 15.66 -4.82 1.96
CA ARG A 81 16.62 -3.73 1.74
C ARG A 81 17.36 -3.90 0.41
N ASP A 82 17.84 -5.12 0.12
CA ASP A 82 18.57 -5.40 -1.12
C ASP A 82 17.68 -5.16 -2.35
N TYR A 83 16.47 -5.69 -2.33
CA TYR A 83 15.48 -5.50 -3.40
C TYR A 83 15.05 -4.03 -3.55
N ALA A 84 14.84 -3.32 -2.43
CA ALA A 84 14.39 -1.94 -2.44
C ALA A 84 15.43 -0.95 -3.02
N GLN A 85 16.68 -1.36 -3.24
CA GLN A 85 17.67 -0.57 -3.97
C GLN A 85 17.43 -0.53 -5.48
N HIS A 86 16.53 -1.36 -6.01
CA HIS A 86 16.20 -1.33 -7.43
C HIS A 86 15.72 0.07 -7.85
N PRO A 87 16.21 0.64 -8.98
CA PRO A 87 15.95 2.03 -9.35
C PRO A 87 14.47 2.33 -9.62
N LYS A 88 13.67 1.32 -9.99
CA LYS A 88 12.23 1.46 -10.17
C LYS A 88 11.41 1.09 -8.93
N CYS A 89 12.04 0.77 -7.81
CA CYS A 89 11.37 0.68 -6.51
C CYS A 89 11.16 2.09 -5.96
N VAL A 90 9.94 2.59 -5.98
CA VAL A 90 9.60 3.99 -5.63
C VAL A 90 9.09 4.14 -4.21
N ALA A 91 8.70 3.05 -3.54
CA ALA A 91 8.21 3.06 -2.17
C ALA A 91 8.47 1.71 -1.47
N ILE A 92 8.43 1.74 -0.15
CA ILE A 92 8.32 0.54 0.70
C ILE A 92 6.83 0.24 0.88
N GLY A 93 6.42 -1.02 0.73
CA GLY A 93 5.02 -1.45 0.82
C GLY A 93 4.68 -2.46 -0.30
N GLU A 94 3.54 -3.11 -0.23
CA GLU A 94 2.45 -2.88 0.69
C GLU A 94 2.79 -3.40 2.10
N THR A 95 2.49 -2.61 3.10
CA THR A 95 2.62 -2.97 4.52
C THR A 95 1.50 -2.29 5.31
N GLY A 96 1.31 -2.62 6.56
CA GLY A 96 0.25 -1.96 7.33
C GLY A 96 -0.37 -2.84 8.40
N LEU A 97 -1.67 -2.61 8.66
CA LEU A 97 -2.42 -3.29 9.71
C LEU A 97 -3.75 -3.82 9.16
N ASP A 98 -3.97 -5.13 9.30
CA ASP A 98 -5.23 -5.78 8.97
C ASP A 98 -5.76 -6.52 10.21
N TYR A 99 -6.76 -5.92 10.84
CA TYR A 99 -7.47 -6.48 12.00
C TYR A 99 -8.83 -7.08 11.61
N PHE A 100 -9.11 -7.12 10.32
CA PHE A 100 -10.33 -7.72 9.80
C PHE A 100 -10.20 -9.24 9.61
N HIS A 101 -9.08 -9.69 9.08
CA HIS A 101 -8.81 -11.10 8.92
C HIS A 101 -8.40 -11.72 10.27
N PRO A 102 -8.97 -12.87 10.65
CA PRO A 102 -8.63 -13.52 11.91
C PRO A 102 -7.16 -13.94 11.91
N ALA A 103 -6.59 -14.04 13.11
CA ALA A 103 -5.24 -14.57 13.27
C ALA A 103 -5.14 -15.99 12.70
N PRO A 104 -4.03 -16.35 12.05
CA PRO A 104 -3.79 -17.69 11.54
C PRO A 104 -3.74 -18.73 12.67
N ASP A 105 -3.88 -20.01 12.32
CA ASP A 105 -3.79 -21.11 13.27
C ASP A 105 -2.49 -21.04 14.09
N GLY A 106 -2.64 -21.18 15.41
CA GLY A 106 -1.53 -21.09 16.35
C GLY A 106 -1.22 -19.69 16.85
N TRP A 107 -1.91 -18.65 16.36
CA TRP A 107 -1.78 -17.26 16.81
C TRP A 107 -3.03 -16.81 17.56
N THR A 108 -2.86 -15.92 18.54
CA THR A 108 -3.96 -15.10 19.07
C THR A 108 -4.04 -13.79 18.28
N ASP A 109 -5.24 -13.19 18.19
CA ASP A 109 -5.40 -11.89 17.52
C ASP A 109 -4.45 -10.83 18.12
N GLU A 110 -4.30 -10.81 19.45
CA GLU A 110 -3.40 -9.85 20.13
C GLU A 110 -1.93 -10.02 19.67
N ALA A 111 -1.41 -11.24 19.66
CA ALA A 111 -0.04 -11.54 19.24
C ALA A 111 0.15 -11.21 17.75
N TYR A 112 -0.85 -11.53 16.93
CA TYR A 112 -0.81 -11.27 15.50
C TYR A 112 -0.84 -9.77 15.18
N HIS A 113 -1.74 -9.01 15.82
CA HIS A 113 -1.78 -7.55 15.68
C HIS A 113 -0.51 -6.87 16.22
N LEU A 114 0.07 -7.39 17.31
CA LEU A 114 1.36 -6.88 17.80
C LEU A 114 2.47 -7.08 16.76
N ARG A 115 2.54 -8.26 16.13
CA ARG A 115 3.52 -8.54 15.07
C ARG A 115 3.31 -7.64 13.85
N GLN A 116 2.07 -7.39 13.43
CA GLN A 116 1.78 -6.45 12.34
C GLN A 116 2.30 -5.03 12.66
N ARG A 117 2.04 -4.52 13.88
CA ARG A 117 2.54 -3.21 14.31
C ARG A 117 4.08 -3.14 14.34
N ASP A 118 4.74 -4.22 14.77
CA ASP A 118 6.20 -4.30 14.78
C ASP A 118 6.76 -4.30 13.34
N TYR A 119 6.17 -5.08 12.43
CA TYR A 119 6.56 -5.08 11.02
C TYR A 119 6.34 -3.73 10.37
N LEU A 120 5.23 -3.06 10.65
CA LEU A 120 4.97 -1.71 10.13
C LEU A 120 6.06 -0.71 10.57
N ARG A 121 6.46 -0.73 11.85
CA ARG A 121 7.58 0.12 12.33
C ARG A 121 8.89 -0.20 11.63
N GLN A 122 9.20 -1.50 11.42
CA GLN A 122 10.39 -1.92 10.72
C GLN A 122 10.39 -1.43 9.25
N HIS A 123 9.24 -1.46 8.57
CA HIS A 123 9.10 -0.91 7.21
C HIS A 123 9.30 0.62 7.20
N PHE A 124 8.76 1.35 8.16
CA PHE A 124 9.02 2.78 8.30
C PHE A 124 10.50 3.10 8.53
N GLN A 125 11.18 2.33 9.39
CA GLN A 125 12.62 2.48 9.61
C GLN A 125 13.40 2.27 8.30
N LEU A 126 13.08 1.22 7.55
CA LEU A 126 13.71 0.95 6.27
C LEU A 126 13.42 2.05 5.24
N ALA A 127 12.18 2.54 5.17
CA ALA A 127 11.80 3.65 4.29
C ALA A 127 12.59 4.92 4.60
N ALA A 128 12.73 5.25 5.89
CA ALA A 128 13.54 6.38 6.34
C ALA A 128 15.03 6.23 6.00
N GLU A 129 15.61 5.04 6.21
CA GLU A 129 17.01 4.72 5.88
C GLU A 129 17.28 4.87 4.37
N LEU A 130 16.33 4.46 3.53
CA LEU A 130 16.48 4.48 2.07
C LEU A 130 15.98 5.77 1.42
N GLY A 131 15.40 6.71 2.19
CA GLY A 131 14.80 7.93 1.67
C GLY A 131 13.62 7.66 0.73
N LYS A 132 12.81 6.63 1.02
CA LYS A 132 11.65 6.21 0.22
C LYS A 132 10.34 6.56 0.92
N ASN A 133 9.28 6.70 0.11
CA ASN A 133 7.90 6.77 0.60
C ASN A 133 7.44 5.38 1.11
N ILE A 134 6.28 5.34 1.78
CA ILE A 134 5.67 4.09 2.24
C ILE A 134 4.20 4.01 1.80
N VAL A 135 3.73 2.80 1.44
CA VAL A 135 2.33 2.53 1.10
C VAL A 135 1.70 1.69 2.20
N ILE A 136 0.65 2.22 2.82
CA ILE A 136 0.02 1.70 4.03
C ILE A 136 -1.35 1.10 3.73
N HIS A 137 -1.52 -0.17 4.06
CA HIS A 137 -2.79 -0.87 4.15
C HIS A 137 -3.40 -0.71 5.54
N THR A 138 -4.72 -0.46 5.61
CA THR A 138 -5.47 -0.53 6.87
C THR A 138 -6.84 -1.15 6.66
N ARG A 139 -7.19 -2.14 7.48
CA ARG A 139 -8.50 -2.77 7.46
C ARG A 139 -8.89 -3.34 8.81
N ASP A 140 -10.08 -3.03 9.26
CA ASP A 140 -10.69 -3.66 10.44
C ASP A 140 -12.23 -3.64 10.35
N PRO A 141 -12.96 -4.41 11.21
CA PRO A 141 -14.43 -4.46 11.16
C PRO A 141 -15.12 -3.12 11.39
N THR A 142 -14.47 -2.20 12.12
CA THR A 142 -15.02 -0.89 12.47
C THR A 142 -14.50 0.23 11.57
N GLY A 143 -13.45 -0.04 10.79
CA GLY A 143 -12.72 0.95 9.98
C GLY A 143 -11.97 1.98 10.81
N LYS A 144 -11.64 1.68 12.07
CA LYS A 144 -11.08 2.66 13.02
C LYS A 144 -9.79 2.21 13.70
N GLN A 145 -9.75 1.05 14.32
CA GLN A 145 -8.64 0.66 15.19
C GLN A 145 -7.33 0.47 14.43
N SER A 146 -7.35 -0.24 13.30
CA SER A 146 -6.16 -0.43 12.46
C SER A 146 -5.65 0.91 11.92
N LEU A 147 -6.57 1.80 11.57
CA LEU A 147 -6.23 3.14 11.08
C LEU A 147 -5.63 4.01 12.19
N ASP A 148 -6.25 4.06 13.38
CA ASP A 148 -5.75 4.82 14.53
C ASP A 148 -4.34 4.36 14.91
N ASP A 149 -4.10 3.04 14.99
CA ASP A 149 -2.79 2.46 15.29
C ASP A 149 -1.76 2.78 14.18
N ALA A 150 -2.14 2.70 12.90
CA ALA A 150 -1.26 3.04 11.79
C ALA A 150 -0.90 4.53 11.76
N VAL A 151 -1.85 5.42 12.04
CA VAL A 151 -1.61 6.87 12.15
C VAL A 151 -0.69 7.18 13.34
N ALA A 152 -0.90 6.51 14.48
CA ALA A 152 -0.04 6.67 15.65
C ALA A 152 1.41 6.26 15.33
N ILE A 153 1.61 5.13 14.63
CA ILE A 153 2.94 4.70 14.19
C ILE A 153 3.51 5.67 13.14
N TYR A 154 2.70 6.11 12.16
CA TYR A 154 3.15 7.09 11.17
C TYR A 154 3.64 8.38 11.82
N SER A 155 2.99 8.84 12.88
CA SER A 155 3.40 10.07 13.60
C SER A 155 4.84 9.99 14.15
N GLU A 156 5.36 8.79 14.42
CA GLU A 156 6.74 8.56 14.88
C GLU A 156 7.79 8.82 13.76
N PHE A 157 7.36 8.86 12.48
CA PHE A 157 8.22 8.91 11.30
C PHE A 157 7.84 10.02 10.29
N SER A 158 6.79 10.79 10.54
CA SER A 158 6.23 11.75 9.58
C SER A 158 7.18 12.89 9.19
N ASP A 159 8.23 13.13 9.99
CA ASP A 159 9.31 14.07 9.68
C ASP A 159 10.34 13.50 8.67
N LYS A 160 10.34 12.20 8.40
CA LYS A 160 11.34 11.48 7.57
C LYS A 160 10.74 10.74 6.39
N VAL A 161 9.49 10.28 6.52
CA VAL A 161 8.85 9.40 5.55
C VAL A 161 7.49 9.95 5.16
N THR A 162 7.21 10.04 3.87
CA THR A 162 5.87 10.35 3.38
C THR A 162 5.08 9.05 3.20
N ALA A 163 3.90 8.96 3.82
CA ALA A 163 3.02 7.81 3.72
C ALA A 163 1.87 8.05 2.74
N VAL A 164 1.51 7.01 1.98
CA VAL A 164 0.27 6.91 1.20
C VAL A 164 -0.61 5.89 1.89
N PHE A 165 -1.74 6.30 2.42
CA PHE A 165 -2.77 5.38 2.91
C PHE A 165 -3.63 4.97 1.72
N HIS A 166 -3.41 3.73 1.24
CA HIS A 166 -4.11 3.23 0.08
C HIS A 166 -5.53 2.76 0.42
N CYS A 167 -6.39 2.69 -0.59
CA CYS A 167 -7.79 2.26 -0.47
C CYS A 167 -8.47 2.86 0.77
N PHE A 168 -8.27 4.17 0.98
CA PHE A 168 -8.74 4.82 2.19
C PHE A 168 -10.26 4.68 2.34
N LEU A 169 -10.67 4.09 3.45
CA LEU A 169 -12.06 3.89 3.84
C LEU A 169 -12.24 4.47 5.24
N GLY A 170 -12.86 5.64 5.34
CA GLY A 170 -13.07 6.25 6.64
C GLY A 170 -13.66 7.65 6.56
N PRO A 171 -14.05 8.21 7.73
CA PRO A 171 -14.59 9.54 7.80
C PRO A 171 -13.51 10.62 7.65
N ARG A 172 -13.95 11.84 7.41
CA ARG A 172 -13.12 13.02 7.17
C ARG A 172 -12.13 13.32 8.31
N GLU A 173 -12.50 13.08 9.56
CA GLU A 173 -11.60 13.30 10.70
C GLU A 173 -10.37 12.40 10.66
N ASN A 174 -10.52 11.15 10.20
CA ASN A 174 -9.40 10.22 10.02
C ASN A 174 -8.52 10.63 8.83
N ALA A 175 -9.14 11.06 7.73
CA ALA A 175 -8.43 11.63 6.58
C ALA A 175 -7.58 12.85 7.03
N LYS A 176 -8.19 13.74 7.82
CA LYS A 176 -7.49 14.92 8.35
C LYS A 176 -6.27 14.56 9.20
N ALA A 177 -6.35 13.55 10.03
CA ALA A 177 -5.22 13.12 10.87
C ALA A 177 -4.00 12.70 10.03
N ILE A 178 -4.22 12.00 8.90
CA ILE A 178 -3.17 11.61 7.96
C ILE A 178 -2.59 12.84 7.22
N LEU A 179 -3.48 13.72 6.76
CA LEU A 179 -3.09 14.93 6.02
C LEU A 179 -2.28 15.90 6.90
N ASP A 180 -2.65 16.07 8.17
CA ASP A 180 -1.94 16.90 9.14
C ASP A 180 -0.49 16.42 9.37
N LEU A 181 -0.23 15.12 9.21
CA LEU A 181 1.10 14.50 9.25
C LEU A 181 1.85 14.59 7.90
N GLY A 182 1.26 15.22 6.87
CA GLY A 182 1.85 15.34 5.54
C GLY A 182 1.67 14.11 4.64
N GLY A 183 0.79 13.17 5.03
CA GLY A 183 0.47 11.98 4.25
C GLY A 183 -0.41 12.25 3.04
N TYR A 184 -0.60 11.23 2.23
CA TYR A 184 -1.46 11.17 1.06
C TYR A 184 -2.57 10.14 1.25
N LEU A 185 -3.70 10.36 0.60
CA LEU A 185 -4.83 9.45 0.58
C LEU A 185 -5.05 8.95 -0.85
N SER A 186 -5.19 7.65 -1.02
CA SER A 186 -5.53 7.05 -2.29
C SER A 186 -6.91 6.39 -2.23
N TYR A 187 -7.73 6.64 -3.24
CA TYR A 187 -9.12 6.19 -3.27
C TYR A 187 -9.36 5.25 -4.44
N THR A 188 -10.07 4.16 -4.16
CA THR A 188 -10.57 3.20 -5.17
C THR A 188 -11.98 3.57 -5.63
N GLY A 189 -12.51 2.79 -6.58
CA GLY A 189 -13.91 2.86 -6.99
C GLY A 189 -14.93 2.68 -5.87
N ILE A 190 -14.53 2.17 -4.69
CA ILE A 190 -15.40 2.04 -3.51
C ILE A 190 -15.95 3.40 -3.07
N ALA A 191 -15.19 4.48 -3.22
CA ALA A 191 -15.64 5.83 -2.88
C ALA A 191 -16.91 6.27 -3.68
N THR A 192 -17.21 5.60 -4.80
CA THR A 192 -18.40 5.87 -5.62
C THR A 192 -19.63 5.05 -5.22
N PHE A 193 -19.51 4.13 -4.26
CA PHE A 193 -20.63 3.30 -3.84
C PHE A 193 -21.65 4.11 -3.04
N LYS A 194 -22.93 3.84 -3.24
CA LYS A 194 -24.05 4.58 -2.59
C LYS A 194 -23.95 4.65 -1.06
N LYS A 195 -23.33 3.66 -0.43
CA LYS A 195 -23.19 3.59 1.04
C LYS A 195 -21.86 4.12 1.56
N ALA A 196 -20.93 4.49 0.69
CA ALA A 196 -19.61 4.99 1.07
C ALA A 196 -19.61 6.52 1.31
N THR A 197 -20.63 7.03 2.00
CA THR A 197 -20.86 8.46 2.22
C THR A 197 -19.70 9.13 2.94
N ASP A 198 -19.16 8.50 3.96
CA ASP A 198 -18.07 9.05 4.76
C ASP A 198 -16.75 9.09 3.96
N THR A 199 -16.49 8.02 3.19
CA THR A 199 -15.33 7.96 2.28
C THR A 199 -15.44 9.00 1.16
N LEU A 200 -16.63 9.20 0.59
CA LEU A 200 -16.86 10.23 -0.41
C LEU A 200 -16.67 11.64 0.16
N ASP A 201 -17.20 11.89 1.37
CA ASP A 201 -16.98 13.18 2.06
C ASP A 201 -15.49 13.43 2.31
N ALA A 202 -14.76 12.42 2.78
CA ALA A 202 -13.31 12.51 2.96
C ALA A 202 -12.60 12.83 1.63
N ALA A 203 -12.95 12.13 0.54
CA ALA A 203 -12.36 12.34 -0.77
C ALA A 203 -12.59 13.77 -1.30
N VAL A 204 -13.81 14.28 -1.18
CA VAL A 204 -14.16 15.66 -1.62
C VAL A 204 -13.40 16.74 -0.86
N HIS A 205 -13.02 16.46 0.39
CA HIS A 205 -12.28 17.40 1.23
C HIS A 205 -10.76 17.15 1.26
N THR A 206 -10.28 16.12 0.57
CA THR A 206 -8.82 15.89 0.41
C THR A 206 -8.26 16.91 -0.58
N PRO A 207 -7.19 17.65 -0.24
CA PRO A 207 -6.56 18.60 -1.15
C PRO A 207 -6.09 17.93 -2.46
N ASP A 208 -6.21 18.65 -3.58
CA ASP A 208 -5.86 18.16 -4.92
C ASP A 208 -4.40 17.69 -5.05
N ASP A 209 -3.50 18.23 -4.21
CA ASP A 209 -2.10 17.87 -4.17
C ASP A 209 -1.78 16.73 -3.17
N ARG A 210 -2.81 16.17 -2.52
CA ARG A 210 -2.72 15.10 -1.53
C ARG A 210 -3.59 13.88 -1.86
N ILE A 211 -4.31 13.92 -2.97
CA ILE A 211 -5.20 12.85 -3.41
C ILE A 211 -4.56 12.01 -4.51
N MET A 212 -4.76 10.71 -4.42
CA MET A 212 -4.38 9.73 -5.45
C MET A 212 -5.59 8.87 -5.80
N VAL A 213 -5.55 8.23 -6.96
CA VAL A 213 -6.59 7.28 -7.41
C VAL A 213 -5.96 5.96 -7.79
N GLU A 214 -6.70 4.89 -7.55
CA GLU A 214 -6.24 3.52 -7.79
C GLU A 214 -7.39 2.57 -8.04
N THR A 215 -7.10 1.31 -8.37
CA THR A 215 -8.13 0.25 -8.41
C THR A 215 -7.95 -0.80 -7.34
N ASP A 216 -6.74 -1.04 -6.88
CA ASP A 216 -6.34 -2.21 -6.10
C ASP A 216 -6.54 -3.53 -6.88
N SER A 217 -6.42 -3.45 -8.22
CA SER A 217 -6.62 -4.62 -9.09
C SER A 217 -5.57 -5.69 -8.85
N PRO A 218 -5.97 -6.95 -8.79
CA PRO A 218 -7.27 -7.57 -9.15
C PRO A 218 -8.22 -7.83 -7.96
N TYR A 219 -8.15 -7.05 -6.91
CA TYR A 219 -8.93 -7.20 -5.66
C TYR A 219 -10.12 -6.24 -5.58
#